data_71288c328fd9a35b03c71d8ecaa5df10
#
_entry.id   71288c328fd9a35b03c71d8ecaa5df10
#
_cell.length_a   1.000
_cell.length_b   1.000
_cell.length_c   1.000
_cell.angle_alpha   90.00
_cell.angle_beta   90.00
_cell.angle_gamma   90.00
#
_symmetry.space_group_name_H-M   'P 1'
#
loop_
_entity.id
_entity.type
_entity.pdbx_description
1 polymer ?
#
loop_
_entity_poly.entity_id
_entity_poly.type
_entity_poly.pdbx_seq_one_letter_code
_entity_poly.pdbx_strand_id
1 'polypeptide(L)'
;HYRNKAVYPVAEDEAGALCTGFFARRSHRIVRQDSCLLEDPAFPAVREAITELLTARRMRAYDETSGRGLLRHIFLRSAQNGDICAVLVVTSDGKSAFDGFADELTARCPAVKSVWLNINAARTNVILGKTCILLKGEERPTDTLCGRIFGISPLSFYQVNPKMAERLYA
;
A
#
# COMPACT_ATOMS: atom_id res chain seq x y z
N HIS A 1 3.22 4.20 17.73
CA HIS A 1 3.44 3.38 16.52
C HIS A 1 3.63 1.91 16.91
N TYR A 2 2.73 1.04 16.51
CA TYR A 2 2.86 -0.41 16.77
C TYR A 2 2.44 -1.26 15.56
N ARG A 3 1.75 -0.65 14.58
CA ARG A 3 1.26 -1.36 13.39
C ARG A 3 2.31 -1.31 12.30
N ASN A 4 2.72 -2.48 11.85
CA ASN A 4 3.61 -2.64 10.70
C ASN A 4 2.87 -2.68 9.35
N LYS A 5 1.56 -2.45 9.34
CA LYS A 5 0.74 -2.50 8.12
C LYS A 5 -0.32 -1.42 8.14
N ALA A 6 -0.48 -0.74 7.00
CA ALA A 6 -1.58 0.18 6.75
C ALA A 6 -2.15 -0.02 5.33
N VAL A 7 -3.43 0.31 5.16
CA VAL A 7 -4.13 0.28 3.87
C VAL A 7 -4.92 1.57 3.74
N TYR A 8 -4.65 2.29 2.66
CA TYR A 8 -5.25 3.59 2.39
C TYR A 8 -6.12 3.50 1.14
N PRO A 9 -7.41 3.76 1.23
CA PRO A 9 -8.22 3.99 0.04
C PRO A 9 -7.72 5.23 -0.69
N VAL A 10 -7.82 5.22 -2.01
CA VAL A 10 -7.41 6.32 -2.89
C VAL A 10 -8.66 6.97 -3.48
N ALA A 11 -8.67 8.29 -3.50
CA ALA A 11 -9.68 9.09 -4.19
C ALA A 11 -9.01 10.24 -4.94
N GLU A 12 -9.82 11.02 -5.65
CA GLU A 12 -9.40 12.29 -6.25
C GLU A 12 -9.99 13.45 -5.44
N ASP A 13 -9.20 14.48 -5.26
CA ASP A 13 -9.69 15.73 -4.70
C ASP A 13 -10.40 16.59 -5.78
N GLU A 14 -10.89 17.75 -5.40
CA GLU A 14 -11.61 18.66 -6.31
C GLU A 14 -10.76 19.14 -7.50
N ALA A 15 -9.43 19.14 -7.34
CA ALA A 15 -8.49 19.47 -8.41
C ALA A 15 -8.12 18.28 -9.29
N GLY A 16 -8.62 17.07 -8.98
CA GLY A 16 -8.30 15.84 -9.67
C GLY A 16 -6.96 15.21 -9.28
N ALA A 17 -6.33 15.71 -8.21
CA ALA A 17 -5.13 15.09 -7.66
C ALA A 17 -5.49 13.87 -6.79
N LEU A 18 -4.66 12.85 -6.83
CA LEU A 18 -4.85 11.68 -5.98
C LEU A 18 -4.63 12.04 -4.51
N CYS A 19 -5.54 11.61 -3.68
CA CYS A 19 -5.45 11.74 -2.24
C CYS A 19 -5.78 10.42 -1.54
N THR A 20 -5.29 10.29 -0.32
CA THR A 20 -5.52 9.13 0.54
C THR A 20 -5.93 9.57 1.93
N GLY A 21 -6.55 8.65 2.66
CA GLY A 21 -6.97 8.91 4.03
C GLY A 21 -7.73 7.71 4.57
N PHE A 22 -8.77 7.99 5.37
CA PHE A 22 -9.68 6.97 5.87
C PHE A 22 -11.11 7.32 5.51
N PHE A 23 -11.95 6.31 5.35
CA PHE A 23 -13.37 6.56 5.12
C PHE A 23 -14.03 7.21 6.33
N ALA A 24 -14.76 8.30 6.08
CA ALA A 24 -15.66 8.86 7.07
C ALA A 24 -16.71 7.81 7.44
N ARG A 25 -17.13 7.82 8.71
CA ARG A 25 -18.08 6.84 9.23
C ARG A 25 -19.33 6.71 8.33
N ARG A 26 -19.66 5.48 7.94
CA ARG A 26 -20.79 5.11 7.10
C ARG A 26 -20.81 5.83 5.73
N SER A 27 -19.65 6.11 5.17
CA SER A 27 -19.55 6.73 3.84
C SER A 27 -18.26 6.27 3.13
N HIS A 28 -18.20 6.49 1.81
CA HIS A 28 -16.99 6.30 1.00
C HIS A 28 -16.19 7.60 0.83
N ARG A 29 -16.60 8.67 1.52
CA ARG A 29 -15.87 9.94 1.52
C ARG A 29 -14.56 9.78 2.29
N ILE A 30 -13.46 10.09 1.63
CA ILE A 30 -12.13 10.04 2.27
C ILE A 30 -11.92 11.31 3.10
N VAL A 31 -11.51 11.10 4.35
CA VAL A 31 -10.97 12.14 5.23
C VAL A 31 -9.46 12.04 5.15
N ARG A 32 -8.83 13.06 4.58
CA ARG A 32 -7.36 13.13 4.51
C ARG A 32 -6.77 13.13 5.90
N GLN A 33 -5.68 12.41 6.05
CA GLN A 33 -4.94 12.36 7.31
C GLN A 33 -3.44 12.37 7.01
N ASP A 34 -2.72 13.33 7.56
CA ASP A 34 -1.30 13.50 7.28
C ASP A 34 -0.46 12.47 8.03
N SER A 35 -0.86 12.11 9.24
CA SER A 35 -0.15 11.10 10.06
C SER A 35 -1.11 10.31 10.95
N CYS A 36 -0.69 9.10 11.34
CA CYS A 36 -1.39 8.26 12.30
C CYS A 36 -0.41 7.76 13.37
N LEU A 37 -0.76 7.96 14.65
CA LEU A 37 0.07 7.51 15.77
C LEU A 37 0.17 5.98 15.91
N LEU A 38 -0.66 5.24 15.19
CA LEU A 38 -0.69 3.78 15.27
C LEU A 38 0.25 3.13 14.27
N GLU A 39 0.47 3.74 13.10
CA GLU A 39 1.22 3.18 11.98
C GLU A 39 2.72 3.51 12.03
N ASP A 40 3.50 2.88 11.15
CA ASP A 40 4.92 3.14 11.01
C ASP A 40 5.17 4.61 10.62
N PRO A 41 6.09 5.31 11.28
CA PRO A 41 6.40 6.72 11.00
C PRO A 41 6.87 6.99 9.58
N ALA A 42 7.39 6.00 8.87
CA ALA A 42 7.83 6.16 7.49
C ALA A 42 6.67 6.11 6.46
N PHE A 43 5.50 5.59 6.83
CA PHE A 43 4.39 5.43 5.89
C PHE A 43 3.84 6.73 5.30
N PRO A 44 3.69 7.84 6.05
CA PRO A 44 3.22 9.08 5.48
C PRO A 44 4.07 9.56 4.29
N ALA A 45 5.39 9.57 4.42
CA ALA A 45 6.30 10.00 3.35
C ALA A 45 6.23 9.08 2.12
N VAL A 46 6.17 7.76 2.33
CA VAL A 46 6.03 6.79 1.22
C VAL A 46 4.68 6.96 0.52
N ARG A 47 3.60 7.13 1.27
CA ARG A 47 2.26 7.36 0.75
C ARG A 47 2.18 8.64 -0.09
N GLU A 48 2.77 9.73 0.40
CA GLU A 48 2.84 11.02 -0.30
C GLU A 48 3.62 10.87 -1.62
N ALA A 49 4.81 10.27 -1.58
CA ALA A 49 5.59 10.00 -2.78
C ALA A 49 4.80 9.18 -3.82
N ILE A 50 4.07 8.15 -3.39
CA ILE A 50 3.23 7.35 -4.29
C ILE A 50 2.13 8.22 -4.91
N THR A 51 1.38 8.99 -4.12
CA THR A 51 0.27 9.81 -4.64
C THR A 51 0.75 10.89 -5.59
N GLU A 52 1.87 11.56 -5.31
CA GLU A 52 2.47 12.55 -6.20
C GLU A 52 2.91 11.93 -7.54
N LEU A 53 3.66 10.82 -7.49
CA LEU A 53 4.13 10.13 -8.69
C LEU A 53 2.99 9.64 -9.57
N LEU A 54 1.91 9.13 -8.98
CA LEU A 54 0.74 8.65 -9.72
C LEU A 54 -0.13 9.80 -10.25
N THR A 55 -0.24 10.91 -9.50
CA THR A 55 -0.90 12.14 -9.97
C THR A 55 -0.17 12.72 -11.19
N ALA A 56 1.18 12.82 -11.13
CA ALA A 56 1.98 13.28 -12.26
C ALA A 56 1.79 12.42 -13.53
N ARG A 57 1.50 11.12 -13.37
CA ARG A 57 1.14 10.19 -14.44
C ARG A 57 -0.32 10.26 -14.87
N ARG A 58 -1.10 11.18 -14.30
CA ARG A 58 -2.54 11.36 -14.57
C ARG A 58 -3.35 10.08 -14.32
N MET A 59 -2.91 9.26 -13.35
CA MET A 59 -3.67 8.09 -12.95
C MET A 59 -4.95 8.49 -12.24
N ARG A 60 -6.01 7.70 -12.46
CA ARG A 60 -7.33 7.96 -11.90
C ARG A 60 -7.62 7.00 -10.75
N ALA A 61 -8.17 7.54 -9.67
CA ALA A 61 -8.73 6.72 -8.61
C ALA A 61 -9.95 5.95 -9.12
N TYR A 62 -10.17 4.76 -8.57
CA TYR A 62 -11.36 3.97 -8.87
C TYR A 62 -12.57 4.56 -8.14
N ASP A 63 -13.57 4.89 -8.91
CA ASP A 63 -14.89 5.31 -8.40
C ASP A 63 -15.84 4.12 -8.38
N GLU A 64 -16.32 3.75 -7.20
CA GLU A 64 -17.19 2.57 -7.01
C GLU A 64 -18.56 2.73 -7.64
N THR A 65 -19.02 3.97 -7.81
CA THR A 65 -20.33 4.27 -8.38
C THR A 65 -20.33 4.07 -9.90
N SER A 66 -19.37 4.69 -10.58
CA SER A 66 -19.25 4.60 -12.03
C SER A 66 -18.51 3.34 -12.50
N GLY A 67 -17.74 2.71 -11.63
CA GLY A 67 -16.86 1.59 -11.96
C GLY A 67 -15.65 1.97 -12.82
N ARG A 68 -15.30 3.26 -12.87
CA ARG A 68 -14.21 3.81 -13.67
C ARG A 68 -13.01 4.13 -12.79
N GLY A 69 -11.81 4.15 -13.40
CA GLY A 69 -10.54 4.40 -12.73
C GLY A 69 -9.77 3.12 -12.45
N LEU A 70 -8.49 3.27 -12.15
CA LEU A 70 -7.56 2.15 -12.01
C LEU A 70 -7.15 1.90 -10.57
N LEU A 71 -6.83 2.95 -9.81
CA LEU A 71 -6.18 2.84 -8.50
C LEU A 71 -7.22 2.81 -7.37
N ARG A 72 -7.24 1.72 -6.59
CA ARG A 72 -8.19 1.52 -5.48
C ARG A 72 -7.59 1.83 -4.12
N HIS A 73 -6.43 1.23 -3.81
CA HIS A 73 -5.81 1.34 -2.50
C HIS A 73 -4.28 1.36 -2.63
N ILE A 74 -3.64 1.95 -1.63
CA ILE A 74 -2.22 1.79 -1.34
C ILE A 74 -2.10 0.94 -0.08
N PHE A 75 -1.40 -0.18 -0.16
CA PHE A 75 -1.09 -1.04 0.96
C PHE A 75 0.41 -0.91 1.26
N LEU A 76 0.76 -0.61 2.50
CA LEU A 76 2.13 -0.55 2.97
C LEU A 76 2.34 -1.55 4.11
N ARG A 77 3.49 -2.21 4.10
CA ARG A 77 3.95 -3.08 5.19
C ARG A 77 5.42 -2.84 5.45
N SER A 78 5.78 -2.57 6.70
CA SER A 78 7.17 -2.49 7.13
C SER A 78 7.61 -3.76 7.84
N ALA A 79 8.88 -4.13 7.65
CA ALA A 79 9.58 -5.13 8.44
C ALA A 79 10.27 -4.47 9.65
N GLN A 80 10.71 -5.27 10.63
CA GLN A 80 11.37 -4.75 11.84
C GLN A 80 12.71 -4.07 11.54
N ASN A 81 13.38 -4.40 10.43
CA ASN A 81 14.57 -3.72 9.94
C ASN A 81 14.30 -2.37 9.24
N GLY A 82 13.03 -1.97 9.10
CA GLY A 82 12.62 -0.73 8.44
C GLY A 82 12.38 -0.85 6.94
N ASP A 83 12.57 -2.02 6.33
CA ASP A 83 12.25 -2.25 4.92
C ASP A 83 10.74 -2.21 4.69
N ILE A 84 10.32 -1.58 3.59
CA ILE A 84 8.90 -1.39 3.27
C ILE A 84 8.55 -2.12 1.98
N CYS A 85 7.46 -2.88 2.04
CA CYS A 85 6.75 -3.41 0.89
C CYS A 85 5.57 -2.48 0.55
N ALA A 86 5.55 -1.95 -0.67
CA ALA A 86 4.46 -1.13 -1.20
C ALA A 86 3.65 -1.92 -2.24
N VAL A 87 2.33 -1.94 -2.07
CA VAL A 87 1.42 -2.63 -2.99
C VAL A 87 0.35 -1.64 -3.46
N LEU A 88 0.24 -1.47 -4.77
CA LEU A 88 -0.82 -0.70 -5.40
C LEU A 88 -1.96 -1.65 -5.78
N VAL A 89 -3.13 -1.45 -5.21
CA VAL A 89 -4.33 -2.23 -5.55
C VAL A 89 -5.02 -1.57 -6.72
N VAL A 90 -5.13 -2.29 -7.83
CA VAL A 90 -5.62 -1.78 -9.12
C VAL A 90 -6.78 -2.63 -9.66
N THR A 91 -7.62 -2.06 -10.51
CA THR A 91 -8.78 -2.75 -11.07
C THR A 91 -8.45 -3.69 -12.23
N SER A 92 -7.31 -3.49 -12.89
CA SER A 92 -6.90 -4.29 -14.05
C SER A 92 -5.38 -4.35 -14.15
N ASP A 93 -4.88 -5.27 -14.97
CA ASP A 93 -3.46 -5.30 -15.32
C ASP A 93 -3.12 -4.12 -16.23
N GLY A 94 -2.68 -3.06 -15.63
CA GLY A 94 -2.18 -1.86 -16.29
C GLY A 94 -0.67 -1.71 -16.15
N LYS A 95 0.11 -2.79 -16.17
CA LYS A 95 1.56 -2.79 -15.87
C LYS A 95 2.32 -1.70 -16.63
N SER A 96 2.03 -1.50 -17.91
CA SER A 96 2.67 -0.45 -18.72
C SER A 96 2.42 0.98 -18.22
N ALA A 97 1.31 1.22 -17.54
CA ALA A 97 1.03 2.52 -16.93
C ALA A 97 1.94 2.81 -15.73
N PHE A 98 2.62 1.80 -15.21
CA PHE A 98 3.56 1.89 -14.10
C PHE A 98 5.03 1.80 -14.52
N ASP A 99 5.32 1.89 -15.83
CA ASP A 99 6.71 1.85 -16.32
C ASP A 99 7.52 2.98 -15.68
N GLY A 100 8.69 2.65 -15.13
CA GLY A 100 9.55 3.56 -14.39
C GLY A 100 9.05 4.00 -13.00
N PHE A 101 7.77 3.76 -12.66
CA PHE A 101 7.21 4.17 -11.36
C PHE A 101 7.97 3.58 -10.17
N ALA A 102 8.24 2.28 -10.23
CA ALA A 102 8.90 1.60 -9.12
C ALA A 102 10.36 2.08 -8.94
N ASP A 103 11.04 2.45 -10.02
CA ASP A 103 12.39 3.03 -9.97
C ASP A 103 12.37 4.41 -9.30
N GLU A 104 11.44 5.27 -9.71
CA GLU A 104 11.29 6.60 -9.12
C GLU A 104 10.89 6.53 -7.65
N LEU A 105 9.96 5.64 -7.30
CA LEU A 105 9.54 5.46 -5.91
C LEU A 105 10.69 4.99 -5.01
N THR A 106 11.45 3.98 -5.45
CA THR A 106 12.57 3.45 -4.66
C THR A 106 13.74 4.43 -4.57
N ALA A 107 13.93 5.28 -5.57
CA ALA A 107 14.91 6.37 -5.52
C ALA A 107 14.52 7.46 -4.51
N ARG A 108 13.22 7.83 -4.45
CA ARG A 108 12.71 8.82 -3.48
C ARG A 108 12.60 8.28 -2.06
N CYS A 109 12.26 7.01 -1.92
CA CYS A 109 12.02 6.32 -0.65
C CYS A 109 12.90 5.06 -0.56
N PRO A 110 14.18 5.16 -0.18
CA PRO A 110 15.11 4.03 -0.16
C PRO A 110 14.71 2.88 0.78
N ALA A 111 13.84 3.14 1.75
CA ALA A 111 13.25 2.11 2.61
C ALA A 111 12.29 1.18 1.85
N VAL A 112 11.75 1.59 0.70
CA VAL A 112 10.88 0.74 -0.13
C VAL A 112 11.75 -0.26 -0.89
N LYS A 113 11.68 -1.54 -0.50
CA LYS A 113 12.47 -2.65 -1.06
C LYS A 113 11.71 -3.50 -2.05
N SER A 114 10.39 -3.48 -2.02
CA SER A 114 9.57 -4.15 -3.02
C SER A 114 8.32 -3.35 -3.38
N VAL A 115 7.98 -3.34 -4.67
CA VAL A 115 6.84 -2.61 -5.23
C VAL A 115 6.00 -3.58 -6.06
N TRP A 116 4.70 -3.65 -5.76
CA TRP A 116 3.78 -4.60 -6.36
C TRP A 116 2.53 -3.93 -6.93
N LEU A 117 1.96 -4.55 -7.95
CA LEU A 117 0.56 -4.40 -8.29
C LEU A 117 -0.23 -5.58 -7.73
N ASN A 118 -1.37 -5.30 -7.12
CA ASN A 118 -2.36 -6.30 -6.78
C ASN A 118 -3.64 -6.04 -7.57
N ILE A 119 -4.05 -7.01 -8.39
CA ILE A 119 -5.20 -6.85 -9.28
C ILE A 119 -6.46 -7.29 -8.55
N ASN A 120 -7.37 -6.34 -8.35
CA ASN A 120 -8.70 -6.55 -7.80
C ASN A 120 -9.77 -5.87 -8.64
N ALA A 121 -10.28 -6.57 -9.63
CA ALA A 121 -11.37 -6.10 -10.50
C ALA A 121 -12.77 -6.29 -9.89
N ALA A 122 -12.89 -7.02 -8.78
CA ALA A 122 -14.16 -7.36 -8.20
C ALA A 122 -14.81 -6.17 -7.47
N ARG A 123 -16.12 -6.02 -7.60
CA ARG A 123 -16.93 -5.07 -6.83
C ARG A 123 -17.26 -5.67 -5.46
N THR A 124 -16.29 -5.68 -4.56
CA THR A 124 -16.41 -6.29 -3.23
C THR A 124 -15.65 -5.46 -2.20
N ASN A 125 -15.98 -5.65 -0.92
CA ASN A 125 -15.25 -5.05 0.21
C ASN A 125 -13.88 -5.70 0.47
N VAL A 126 -13.53 -6.77 -0.25
CA VAL A 126 -12.21 -7.38 -0.16
C VAL A 126 -11.21 -6.47 -0.84
N ILE A 127 -10.19 -6.04 -0.12
CA ILE A 127 -9.21 -5.07 -0.61
C ILE A 127 -8.24 -5.71 -1.61
N LEU A 128 -7.62 -6.84 -1.23
CA LEU A 128 -6.62 -7.50 -2.05
C LEU A 128 -7.27 -8.56 -2.96
N GLY A 129 -6.98 -8.48 -4.24
CA GLY A 129 -7.27 -9.55 -5.20
C GLY A 129 -6.29 -10.71 -5.09
N LYS A 130 -6.51 -11.75 -5.89
CA LYS A 130 -5.69 -12.98 -5.86
C LYS A 130 -4.38 -12.86 -6.65
N THR A 131 -4.29 -11.94 -7.58
CA THR A 131 -3.14 -11.79 -8.49
C THR A 131 -2.25 -10.65 -8.04
N CYS A 132 -0.96 -10.92 -7.89
CA CYS A 132 0.08 -9.93 -7.62
C CYS A 132 1.14 -9.96 -8.70
N ILE A 133 1.61 -8.80 -9.15
CA ILE A 133 2.67 -8.63 -10.13
C ILE A 133 3.78 -7.82 -9.46
N LEU A 134 4.98 -8.37 -9.40
CA LEU A 134 6.15 -7.66 -8.92
C LEU A 134 6.59 -6.64 -9.98
N LEU A 135 6.67 -5.36 -9.59
CA LEU A 135 7.24 -4.30 -10.43
C LEU A 135 8.74 -4.17 -10.19
N LYS A 136 9.17 -4.26 -8.92
CA LYS A 136 10.58 -4.13 -8.56
C LYS A 136 10.85 -4.69 -7.16
N GLY A 137 12.08 -5.16 -6.96
CA GLY A 137 12.64 -5.55 -5.67
C GLY A 137 12.45 -7.03 -5.33
N GLU A 138 12.34 -7.33 -4.04
CA GLU A 138 12.27 -8.69 -3.55
C GLU A 138 10.88 -9.28 -3.69
N GLU A 139 10.80 -10.52 -4.21
CA GLU A 139 9.54 -11.25 -4.31
C GLU A 139 8.96 -11.61 -2.92
N ARG A 140 9.83 -11.86 -1.98
CA ARG A 140 9.47 -12.17 -0.58
C ARG A 140 10.37 -11.39 0.38
N PRO A 141 10.09 -10.10 0.62
CA PRO A 141 10.81 -9.36 1.65
C PRO A 141 10.71 -10.12 2.98
N THR A 142 11.81 -10.12 3.72
CA THR A 142 11.90 -10.88 4.94
C THR A 142 11.65 -10.02 6.18
N ASP A 143 11.09 -10.63 7.20
CA ASP A 143 11.00 -10.07 8.55
C ASP A 143 11.37 -11.13 9.58
N THR A 144 11.75 -10.70 10.78
CA THR A 144 12.14 -11.60 11.87
C THR A 144 11.05 -11.57 12.96
N LEU A 145 10.64 -12.74 13.43
CA LEU A 145 9.72 -12.87 14.55
C LEU A 145 10.15 -14.05 15.43
N CYS A 146 10.29 -13.84 16.73
CA CYS A 146 10.79 -14.84 17.69
C CYS A 146 12.11 -15.49 17.23
N GLY A 147 13.05 -14.70 16.68
CA GLY A 147 14.33 -15.18 16.15
C GLY A 147 14.25 -16.03 14.89
N ARG A 148 13.08 -16.12 14.25
CA ARG A 148 12.88 -16.83 12.99
C ARG A 148 12.66 -15.85 11.84
N ILE A 149 13.25 -16.14 10.67
CA ILE A 149 13.12 -15.32 9.46
C ILE A 149 11.92 -15.84 8.64
N PHE A 150 11.03 -14.93 8.24
CA PHE A 150 9.85 -15.21 7.43
C PHE A 150 9.89 -14.41 6.13
N GLY A 151 9.73 -15.09 5.00
CA GLY A 151 9.47 -14.43 3.71
C GLY A 151 7.99 -14.05 3.60
N ILE A 152 7.68 -12.79 3.41
CA ILE A 152 6.34 -12.25 3.48
C ILE A 152 5.91 -11.73 2.12
N SER A 153 4.99 -12.42 1.44
CA SER A 153 4.38 -11.93 0.21
C SER A 153 3.28 -10.90 0.50
N PRO A 154 2.82 -10.09 -0.49
CA PRO A 154 1.70 -9.17 -0.31
C PRO A 154 0.44 -9.82 0.26
N LEU A 155 0.16 -11.08 -0.08
CA LEU A 155 -1.03 -11.83 0.36
C LEU A 155 -0.82 -12.60 1.66
N SER A 156 0.42 -12.66 2.19
CA SER A 156 0.69 -13.39 3.42
C SER A 156 -0.02 -12.75 4.61
N PHE A 157 -0.66 -13.58 5.43
CA PHE A 157 -1.03 -13.16 6.77
C PHE A 157 0.24 -12.96 7.61
N TYR A 158 0.33 -11.85 8.31
CA TYR A 158 1.39 -11.56 9.26
C TYR A 158 0.86 -10.64 10.35
N GLN A 159 1.27 -10.86 11.59
CA GLN A 159 0.79 -10.07 12.72
C GLN A 159 1.16 -8.60 12.58
N VAL A 160 0.18 -7.71 12.75
CA VAL A 160 0.36 -6.25 12.56
C VAL A 160 1.11 -5.58 13.72
N ASN A 161 1.28 -6.27 14.84
CA ASN A 161 2.04 -5.81 16.00
C ASN A 161 3.10 -6.86 16.37
N PRO A 162 4.31 -6.79 15.79
CA PRO A 162 5.36 -7.79 16.02
C PRO A 162 5.72 -7.95 17.50
N LYS A 163 5.84 -6.84 18.24
CA LYS A 163 6.20 -6.89 19.67
C LYS A 163 5.19 -7.66 20.52
N MET A 164 3.89 -7.51 20.22
CA MET A 164 2.86 -8.27 20.93
C MET A 164 2.78 -9.72 20.44
N ALA A 165 3.05 -9.96 19.16
CA ALA A 165 3.13 -11.31 18.60
C ALA A 165 4.25 -12.11 19.27
N GLU A 166 5.44 -11.53 19.44
CA GLU A 166 6.56 -12.17 20.15
C GLU A 166 6.18 -12.56 21.59
N ARG A 167 5.47 -11.66 22.30
CA ARG A 167 4.97 -11.98 23.67
C ARG A 167 3.92 -13.08 23.68
N LEU A 168 3.14 -13.21 22.62
CA LEU A 168 2.10 -14.23 22.51
C LEU A 168 2.68 -15.61 22.20
N TYR A 169 3.79 -15.64 21.46
CA TYR A 169 4.40 -16.88 20.98
C TYR A 169 5.59 -17.36 21.84
N ALA A 170 6.08 -16.53 22.77
CA ALA A 170 7.06 -16.90 23.78
C ALA A 170 6.42 -17.70 24.92
#